data_fafe9344c9786b04af4f19c4ddb2bfbf
#
_entry.id   fafe9344c9786b04af4f19c4ddb2bfbf
#
_cell.length_a   1.000
_cell.length_b   1.000
_cell.length_c   1.000
_cell.angle_alpha   90.00
_cell.angle_beta   90.00
_cell.angle_gamma   90.00
#
_symmetry.space_group_name_H-M   'P 1'
#
loop_
_entity.id
_entity.type
_entity.pdbx_description
1 polymer ?
#
loop_
_entity_poly.entity_id
_entity_poly.type
_entity_poly.pdbx_seq_one_letter_code
_entity_poly.pdbx_strand_id
1 'polypeptide(L)'
;PVCMAHPGTLPVINKQAVHHVLRVGTALGSDLADFTEFDRKNYFYPDIPKGYQISQYKYPLVSNGMLNGVAIERVHLEEDTASSSHEGSEGSLVDYNRAGVPLMELVTKPVIHTAEEAGAFARELQLLLRTLGVSDANMEKGEMRVEANISISKTDKLGTKVEVKNLNSFRSVERAIAYEVERMTKILDGGPGEIVQETRGWDEGGQKTFSQRKKESAHDYRYFPDPDLPKLKISEIPEFANDVLKATMPELPWEKRARLVREYGVKPENAE
;
A
#
# COMPACT_ATOMS: atom_id res chain seq x y z
N PRO A 1 -14.79 3.93 19.26
CA PRO A 1 -14.56 3.30 20.60
C PRO A 1 -13.52 2.18 20.54
N VAL A 2 -13.59 1.23 19.58
CA VAL A 2 -12.60 0.13 19.43
C VAL A 2 -11.19 0.67 19.24
N CYS A 3 -11.01 1.62 18.32
CA CYS A 3 -9.71 2.22 18.00
C CYS A 3 -9.08 2.96 19.18
N MET A 4 -9.91 3.43 20.12
CA MET A 4 -9.50 4.09 21.37
C MET A 4 -9.37 3.11 22.54
N ALA A 5 -9.42 1.81 22.29
CA ALA A 5 -9.36 0.75 23.29
C ALA A 5 -10.41 0.86 24.41
N HIS A 6 -11.61 1.34 24.11
CA HIS A 6 -12.69 1.42 25.12
C HIS A 6 -13.10 0.00 25.55
N PRO A 7 -13.19 -0.28 26.85
CA PRO A 7 -13.57 -1.59 27.35
C PRO A 7 -14.95 -2.03 26.84
N GLY A 8 -15.09 -3.31 26.51
CA GLY A 8 -16.35 -3.91 26.08
C GLY A 8 -16.75 -3.61 24.61
N THR A 9 -15.90 -2.96 23.84
CA THR A 9 -16.14 -2.72 22.41
C THR A 9 -15.43 -3.77 21.54
N LEU A 10 -16.13 -4.28 20.51
CA LEU A 10 -15.62 -5.27 19.58
C LEU A 10 -15.58 -4.72 18.15
N PRO A 11 -14.58 -5.08 17.34
CA PRO A 11 -14.51 -4.69 15.94
C PRO A 11 -15.57 -5.40 15.10
N VAL A 12 -15.89 -4.81 13.94
CA VAL A 12 -16.75 -5.42 12.93
C VAL A 12 -16.14 -5.24 11.55
N ILE A 13 -16.35 -6.21 10.66
CA ILE A 13 -15.87 -6.14 9.28
C ILE A 13 -16.77 -5.20 8.47
N ASN A 14 -16.15 -4.26 7.75
CA ASN A 14 -16.86 -3.41 6.80
C ASN A 14 -17.04 -4.14 5.47
N LYS A 15 -18.29 -4.52 5.16
CA LYS A 15 -18.63 -5.25 3.92
C LYS A 15 -18.23 -4.48 2.66
N GLN A 16 -18.44 -3.17 2.63
CA GLN A 16 -18.08 -2.34 1.47
C GLN A 16 -16.57 -2.29 1.24
N ALA A 17 -15.78 -2.25 2.32
CA ALA A 17 -14.33 -2.28 2.22
C ALA A 17 -13.83 -3.61 1.63
N VAL A 18 -14.38 -4.74 2.06
CA VAL A 18 -14.09 -6.05 1.46
C VAL A 18 -14.46 -6.05 -0.03
N HIS A 19 -15.64 -5.55 -0.38
CA HIS A 19 -16.09 -5.44 -1.77
C HIS A 19 -15.14 -4.59 -2.62
N HIS A 20 -14.64 -3.47 -2.10
CA HIS A 20 -13.68 -2.62 -2.80
C HIS A 20 -12.36 -3.35 -3.08
N VAL A 21 -11.83 -4.09 -2.12
CA VAL A 21 -10.60 -4.88 -2.32
C VAL A 21 -10.80 -5.94 -3.40
N LEU A 22 -11.93 -6.66 -3.37
CA LEU A 22 -12.25 -7.69 -4.38
C LEU A 22 -12.44 -7.08 -5.77
N ARG A 23 -13.04 -5.90 -5.89
CA ARG A 23 -13.15 -5.17 -7.17
C ARG A 23 -11.79 -4.80 -7.73
N VAL A 24 -10.88 -4.29 -6.89
CA VAL A 24 -9.50 -4.00 -7.32
C VAL A 24 -8.82 -5.29 -7.78
N GLY A 25 -8.91 -6.38 -7.02
CA GLY A 25 -8.36 -7.67 -7.42
C GLY A 25 -8.91 -8.19 -8.74
N THR A 26 -10.20 -8.04 -8.97
CA THR A 26 -10.85 -8.41 -10.25
C THR A 26 -10.29 -7.60 -11.41
N ALA A 27 -10.14 -6.28 -11.25
CA ALA A 27 -9.59 -5.40 -12.29
C ALA A 27 -8.12 -5.70 -12.60
N LEU A 28 -7.34 -6.14 -11.61
CA LEU A 28 -5.94 -6.53 -11.75
C LEU A 28 -5.74 -7.94 -12.36
N GLY A 29 -6.84 -8.68 -12.62
CA GLY A 29 -6.76 -10.09 -13.06
C GLY A 29 -6.15 -11.01 -12.00
N SER A 30 -6.35 -10.69 -10.73
CA SER A 30 -5.76 -11.37 -9.58
C SER A 30 -6.53 -12.64 -9.18
N ASP A 31 -5.88 -13.44 -8.33
CA ASP A 31 -6.52 -14.55 -7.64
C ASP A 31 -7.28 -14.01 -6.42
N LEU A 32 -8.61 -14.17 -6.42
CA LEU A 32 -9.46 -13.84 -5.29
C LEU A 32 -9.53 -15.02 -4.34
N ALA A 33 -9.30 -14.75 -3.04
CA ALA A 33 -9.38 -15.79 -2.03
C ALA A 33 -10.84 -16.25 -1.82
N ASP A 34 -11.10 -17.56 -1.73
CA ASP A 34 -12.38 -18.09 -1.26
C ASP A 34 -12.49 -18.01 0.27
N PHE A 35 -11.37 -18.25 0.95
CA PHE A 35 -11.26 -18.14 2.41
C PHE A 35 -10.35 -17.00 2.79
N THR A 36 -10.80 -16.16 3.72
CA THR A 36 -9.98 -15.10 4.32
C THR A 36 -10.29 -14.94 5.80
N GLU A 37 -9.30 -14.45 6.53
CA GLU A 37 -9.44 -14.06 7.93
C GLU A 37 -8.65 -12.80 8.21
N PHE A 38 -9.03 -12.10 9.26
CA PHE A 38 -8.29 -10.93 9.74
C PHE A 38 -7.40 -11.34 10.90
N ASP A 39 -6.19 -10.78 10.89
CA ASP A 39 -5.17 -11.01 11.89
C ASP A 39 -4.96 -9.76 12.75
N ARG A 40 -4.50 -9.96 13.98
CA ARG A 40 -3.93 -8.91 14.81
C ARG A 40 -2.45 -8.77 14.52
N LYS A 41 -2.04 -7.59 14.04
CA LYS A 41 -0.66 -7.16 13.87
C LYS A 41 -0.25 -6.40 15.13
N ASN A 42 0.48 -7.05 16.03
CA ASN A 42 0.75 -6.51 17.36
C ASN A 42 1.94 -5.55 17.37
N TYR A 43 1.72 -4.35 17.85
CA TYR A 43 2.76 -3.37 18.16
C TYR A 43 2.20 -2.26 19.05
N PHE A 44 3.09 -1.56 19.79
CA PHE A 44 2.69 -0.59 20.79
C PHE A 44 3.15 0.80 20.38
N TYR A 45 2.17 1.62 20.00
CA TYR A 45 2.34 3.02 19.65
C TYR A 45 1.16 3.85 20.18
N PRO A 46 1.36 5.17 20.43
CA PRO A 46 0.28 6.05 20.91
C PRO A 46 -0.92 6.14 19.97
N ASP A 47 -0.68 5.99 18.65
CA ASP A 47 -1.69 6.03 17.60
C ASP A 47 -2.50 4.74 17.46
N ILE A 48 -2.14 3.70 18.19
CA ILE A 48 -2.90 2.44 18.24
C ILE A 48 -3.05 1.93 19.69
N PRO A 49 -3.90 2.58 20.52
CA PRO A 49 -3.99 2.32 21.96
C PRO A 49 -4.34 0.89 22.35
N LYS A 50 -5.04 0.15 21.48
CA LYS A 50 -5.39 -1.25 21.72
C LYS A 50 -4.20 -2.22 21.54
N GLY A 51 -3.03 -1.73 21.10
CA GLY A 51 -1.79 -2.50 20.98
C GLY A 51 -1.71 -3.41 19.77
N TYR A 52 -2.67 -3.35 18.86
CA TYR A 52 -2.66 -4.10 17.59
C TYR A 52 -3.41 -3.35 16.50
N GLN A 53 -3.04 -3.61 15.26
CA GLN A 53 -3.76 -3.21 14.05
C GLN A 53 -4.44 -4.44 13.46
N ILE A 54 -5.72 -4.33 13.10
CA ILE A 54 -6.40 -5.34 12.30
C ILE A 54 -5.83 -5.30 10.89
N SER A 55 -5.38 -6.44 10.38
CA SER A 55 -4.76 -6.57 9.07
C SER A 55 -5.01 -7.96 8.51
N GLN A 56 -4.35 -8.34 7.43
CA GLN A 56 -4.38 -9.70 6.86
C GLN A 56 -2.95 -10.14 6.54
N TYR A 57 -2.51 -11.24 7.07
CA TYR A 57 -1.16 -11.76 6.85
C TYR A 57 -1.15 -13.04 6.03
N LYS A 58 -1.75 -14.11 6.56
CA LYS A 58 -1.71 -15.44 5.95
C LYS A 58 -2.71 -15.62 4.81
N TYR A 59 -3.87 -15.01 4.92
CA TYR A 59 -4.98 -15.19 4.00
C TYR A 59 -5.50 -13.84 3.50
N PRO A 60 -4.71 -13.11 2.68
CA PRO A 60 -5.15 -11.85 2.08
C PRO A 60 -6.33 -12.10 1.13
N LEU A 61 -7.17 -11.10 0.96
CA LEU A 61 -8.32 -11.15 0.04
C LEU A 61 -7.91 -11.37 -1.41
N VAL A 62 -6.75 -10.87 -1.79
CA VAL A 62 -6.29 -10.87 -3.19
C VAL A 62 -4.81 -11.21 -3.23
N SER A 63 -4.44 -12.09 -4.15
CA SER A 63 -3.05 -12.47 -4.43
C SER A 63 -2.76 -12.38 -5.92
N ASN A 64 -1.51 -12.15 -6.26
CA ASN A 64 -1.06 -12.01 -7.65
C ASN A 64 -1.77 -10.87 -8.41
N GLY A 65 -1.69 -10.91 -9.73
CA GLY A 65 -2.24 -9.88 -10.62
C GLY A 65 -1.16 -9.00 -11.23
N MET A 66 -1.60 -8.06 -12.07
CA MET A 66 -0.69 -7.18 -12.79
C MET A 66 -1.32 -5.82 -13.05
N LEU A 67 -0.52 -4.76 -12.96
CA LEU A 67 -0.90 -3.41 -13.36
C LEU A 67 0.28 -2.75 -14.06
N ASN A 68 0.06 -2.25 -15.27
CA ASN A 68 1.07 -1.55 -16.07
C ASN A 68 2.42 -2.32 -16.15
N GLY A 69 2.37 -3.65 -16.36
CA GLY A 69 3.56 -4.51 -16.43
C GLY A 69 4.17 -4.87 -15.07
N VAL A 70 3.69 -4.31 -13.98
CA VAL A 70 4.18 -4.60 -12.62
C VAL A 70 3.36 -5.70 -11.97
N ALA A 71 4.01 -6.78 -11.59
CA ALA A 71 3.38 -7.89 -10.90
C ALA A 71 3.04 -7.52 -9.45
N ILE A 72 1.83 -7.87 -9.03
CA ILE A 72 1.32 -7.65 -7.69
C ILE A 72 1.58 -8.90 -6.84
N GLU A 73 2.00 -8.70 -5.60
CA GLU A 73 2.13 -9.76 -4.62
C GLU A 73 0.78 -10.05 -3.96
N ARG A 74 0.13 -8.99 -3.44
CA ARG A 74 -1.18 -9.07 -2.79
C ARG A 74 -1.86 -7.72 -2.70
N VAL A 75 -3.17 -7.77 -2.49
CA VAL A 75 -3.96 -6.65 -1.98
C VAL A 75 -4.74 -7.14 -0.77
N HIS A 76 -4.56 -6.49 0.36
CA HIS A 76 -5.22 -6.86 1.59
C HIS A 76 -5.89 -5.67 2.26
N LEU A 77 -6.75 -5.95 3.22
CA LEU A 77 -7.50 -4.96 3.97
C LEU A 77 -6.98 -4.89 5.40
N GLU A 78 -6.76 -3.68 5.87
CA GLU A 78 -6.40 -3.38 7.26
C GLU A 78 -7.17 -2.16 7.76
N GLU A 79 -7.00 -1.79 9.01
CA GLU A 79 -7.49 -0.53 9.56
C GLU A 79 -6.39 0.54 9.56
N ASP A 80 -6.77 1.80 9.33
CA ASP A 80 -5.83 2.91 9.54
C ASP A 80 -5.67 3.20 11.04
N THR A 81 -4.50 3.70 11.42
CA THR A 81 -4.21 4.14 12.79
C THR A 81 -4.56 5.61 12.98
N ALA A 82 -4.47 6.11 14.22
CA ALA A 82 -4.53 7.53 14.47
C ALA A 82 -3.31 8.25 13.86
N SER A 83 -3.42 9.54 13.66
CA SER A 83 -2.30 10.39 13.24
C SER A 83 -1.58 10.95 14.46
N SER A 84 -0.25 10.87 14.48
CA SER A 84 0.59 11.43 15.53
C SER A 84 1.41 12.61 15.02
N SER A 85 1.43 13.71 15.77
CA SER A 85 2.29 14.86 15.55
C SER A 85 3.19 15.09 16.74
N HIS A 86 4.45 15.44 16.46
CA HIS A 86 5.49 15.72 17.49
C HIS A 86 5.94 17.19 17.46
N GLU A 87 5.20 18.07 16.79
CA GLU A 87 5.59 19.46 16.65
C GLU A 87 5.38 20.26 17.94
N GLY A 88 6.47 20.80 18.48
CA GLY A 88 6.50 21.92 19.43
C GLY A 88 6.05 21.65 20.87
N SER A 89 5.90 20.40 21.33
CA SER A 89 5.50 20.07 22.69
C SER A 89 6.39 19.01 23.35
N GLU A 90 6.39 18.94 24.68
CA GLU A 90 7.02 17.88 25.46
C GLU A 90 6.33 16.49 25.28
N GLY A 91 5.31 16.40 24.40
CA GLY A 91 4.50 15.19 24.15
C GLY A 91 4.11 15.05 22.69
N SER A 92 3.40 13.96 22.40
CA SER A 92 2.81 13.69 21.08
C SER A 92 1.33 14.07 21.09
N LEU A 93 0.88 14.77 20.08
CA LEU A 93 -0.54 14.98 19.81
C LEU A 93 -1.06 13.83 18.95
N VAL A 94 -2.18 13.23 19.35
CA VAL A 94 -2.78 12.10 18.62
C VAL A 94 -4.19 12.48 18.15
N ASP A 95 -4.40 12.40 16.84
CA ASP A 95 -5.68 12.64 16.19
C ASP A 95 -6.31 11.31 15.74
N TYR A 96 -7.47 10.98 16.30
CA TYR A 96 -8.19 9.73 16.04
C TYR A 96 -9.20 9.81 14.88
N ASN A 97 -9.29 10.92 14.14
CA ASN A 97 -10.32 11.07 13.09
C ASN A 97 -10.22 10.03 11.97
N ARG A 98 -9.02 9.46 11.74
CA ARG A 98 -8.81 8.40 10.75
C ARG A 98 -8.71 7.01 11.34
N ALA A 99 -8.61 6.88 12.67
CA ALA A 99 -8.44 5.60 13.33
C ALA A 99 -9.61 4.65 13.03
N GLY A 100 -9.30 3.44 12.56
CA GLY A 100 -10.27 2.42 12.21
C GLY A 100 -10.93 2.59 10.83
N VAL A 101 -10.56 3.62 10.06
CA VAL A 101 -10.98 3.71 8.66
C VAL A 101 -10.37 2.54 7.88
N PRO A 102 -11.17 1.83 7.06
CA PRO A 102 -10.63 0.75 6.25
C PRO A 102 -9.51 1.24 5.33
N LEU A 103 -8.38 0.53 5.36
CA LEU A 103 -7.18 0.83 4.58
C LEU A 103 -6.84 -0.36 3.69
N MET A 104 -6.85 -0.15 2.39
CA MET A 104 -6.39 -1.13 1.42
C MET A 104 -4.87 -0.98 1.24
N GLU A 105 -4.13 -2.06 1.42
CA GLU A 105 -2.70 -2.09 1.11
C GLU A 105 -2.44 -2.99 -0.11
N LEU A 106 -1.82 -2.42 -1.14
CA LEU A 106 -1.34 -3.14 -2.30
C LEU A 106 0.18 -3.26 -2.22
N VAL A 107 0.70 -4.47 -2.37
CA VAL A 107 2.13 -4.76 -2.37
C VAL A 107 2.53 -5.33 -3.73
N THR A 108 3.54 -4.74 -4.36
CA THR A 108 4.12 -5.24 -5.61
C THR A 108 5.17 -6.32 -5.35
N LYS A 109 5.41 -7.18 -6.34
CA LYS A 109 6.65 -7.96 -6.37
C LYS A 109 7.83 -7.02 -6.67
N PRO A 110 9.07 -7.41 -6.35
CA PRO A 110 10.26 -6.57 -6.57
C PRO A 110 10.69 -6.61 -8.04
N VAL A 111 9.84 -6.10 -8.93
CA VAL A 111 10.02 -6.12 -10.40
C VAL A 111 10.13 -4.73 -11.01
N ILE A 112 10.06 -3.67 -10.20
CA ILE A 112 10.27 -2.29 -10.62
C ILE A 112 11.77 -2.00 -10.54
N HIS A 113 12.35 -1.49 -11.61
CA HIS A 113 13.80 -1.27 -11.71
C HIS A 113 14.19 0.21 -11.87
N THR A 114 13.24 1.10 -12.16
CA THR A 114 13.51 2.54 -12.30
C THR A 114 12.55 3.40 -11.49
N ALA A 115 12.97 4.63 -11.22
CA ALA A 115 12.14 5.61 -10.52
C ALA A 115 10.90 5.99 -11.35
N GLU A 116 11.06 6.08 -12.67
CA GLU A 116 10.01 6.41 -13.63
C GLU A 116 8.95 5.32 -13.69
N GLU A 117 9.35 4.05 -13.71
CA GLU A 117 8.42 2.90 -13.62
C GLU A 117 7.59 2.95 -12.34
N ALA A 118 8.21 3.27 -11.20
CA ALA A 118 7.50 3.40 -9.93
C ALA A 118 6.47 4.55 -9.96
N GLY A 119 6.86 5.70 -10.52
CA GLY A 119 5.95 6.83 -10.70
C GLY A 119 4.79 6.52 -11.65
N ALA A 120 5.07 5.85 -12.77
CA ALA A 120 4.06 5.44 -13.73
C ALA A 120 3.07 4.42 -13.14
N PHE A 121 3.58 3.44 -12.39
CA PHE A 121 2.75 2.49 -11.66
C PHE A 121 1.82 3.18 -10.65
N ALA A 122 2.34 4.10 -9.87
CA ALA A 122 1.55 4.80 -8.86
C ALA A 122 0.44 5.68 -9.48
N ARG A 123 0.73 6.33 -10.61
CA ARG A 123 -0.28 7.10 -11.39
C ARG A 123 -1.38 6.18 -11.96
N GLU A 124 -0.99 5.06 -12.55
CA GLU A 124 -1.95 4.10 -13.10
C GLU A 124 -2.83 3.49 -11.99
N LEU A 125 -2.26 3.20 -10.83
CA LEU A 125 -3.02 2.72 -9.68
C LEU A 125 -4.03 3.77 -9.20
N GLN A 126 -3.62 5.03 -9.08
CA GLN A 126 -4.53 6.12 -8.72
C GLN A 126 -5.71 6.21 -9.70
N LEU A 127 -5.41 6.16 -11.00
CA LEU A 127 -6.44 6.21 -12.04
C LEU A 127 -7.39 5.03 -11.96
N LEU A 128 -6.87 3.82 -11.72
CA LEU A 128 -7.67 2.62 -11.52
C LEU A 128 -8.61 2.76 -10.32
N LEU A 129 -8.11 3.18 -9.16
CA LEU A 129 -8.90 3.32 -7.93
C LEU A 129 -10.07 4.33 -8.12
N ARG A 130 -9.80 5.43 -8.80
CA ARG A 130 -10.83 6.44 -9.16
C ARG A 130 -11.84 5.89 -10.15
N THR A 131 -11.40 5.19 -11.18
CA THR A 131 -12.27 4.57 -12.19
C THR A 131 -13.22 3.55 -11.57
N LEU A 132 -12.72 2.76 -10.62
CA LEU A 132 -13.52 1.79 -9.87
C LEU A 132 -14.45 2.46 -8.84
N GLY A 133 -14.25 3.72 -8.51
CA GLY A 133 -15.00 4.42 -7.47
C GLY A 133 -14.73 3.87 -6.07
N VAL A 134 -13.55 3.31 -5.83
CA VAL A 134 -13.18 2.74 -4.53
C VAL A 134 -12.45 3.73 -3.63
N SER A 135 -11.82 4.75 -4.22
CA SER A 135 -11.16 5.85 -3.53
C SER A 135 -10.93 7.02 -4.49
N ASP A 136 -10.94 8.25 -3.99
CA ASP A 136 -10.44 9.43 -4.72
C ASP A 136 -8.91 9.42 -4.83
N ALA A 137 -8.26 8.61 -3.99
CA ALA A 137 -6.82 8.38 -3.99
C ALA A 137 -5.99 9.68 -4.07
N ASN A 138 -6.42 10.70 -3.34
CA ASN A 138 -5.75 12.00 -3.31
C ASN A 138 -4.55 11.92 -2.35
N MET A 139 -3.34 12.05 -2.89
CA MET A 139 -2.11 11.98 -2.11
C MET A 139 -1.95 13.18 -1.15
N GLU A 140 -2.37 14.38 -1.55
CA GLU A 140 -2.25 15.59 -0.71
C GLU A 140 -3.18 15.52 0.51
N LYS A 141 -4.32 14.84 0.37
CA LYS A 141 -5.25 14.57 1.47
C LYS A 141 -4.89 13.32 2.27
N GLY A 142 -3.84 12.60 1.87
CA GLY A 142 -3.41 11.36 2.49
C GLY A 142 -4.38 10.18 2.26
N GLU A 143 -5.26 10.26 1.24
CA GLU A 143 -6.14 9.16 0.83
C GLU A 143 -5.39 8.07 0.07
N MET A 144 -4.24 8.38 -0.48
CA MET A 144 -3.27 7.45 -1.04
C MET A 144 -1.89 7.78 -0.51
N ARG A 145 -1.19 6.78 -0.03
CA ARG A 145 0.19 6.87 0.44
C ARG A 145 1.04 5.90 -0.35
N VAL A 146 2.25 6.30 -0.69
CA VAL A 146 3.23 5.44 -1.37
C VAL A 146 4.45 5.29 -0.48
N GLU A 147 4.89 4.07 -0.32
CA GLU A 147 6.14 3.72 0.35
C GLU A 147 7.02 2.95 -0.65
N ALA A 148 8.30 3.28 -0.70
CA ALA A 148 9.25 2.61 -1.58
C ALA A 148 10.19 1.72 -0.78
N ASN A 149 10.16 0.42 -1.05
CA ASN A 149 11.14 -0.55 -0.55
C ASN A 149 12.21 -0.74 -1.61
N ILE A 150 13.41 -0.24 -1.34
CA ILE A 150 14.50 -0.17 -2.32
C ILE A 150 15.66 -1.05 -1.85
N SER A 151 16.22 -1.85 -2.77
CA SER A 151 17.51 -2.51 -2.58
C SER A 151 18.30 -2.47 -3.87
N ILE A 152 19.61 -2.38 -3.74
CA ILE A 152 20.53 -2.51 -4.89
C ILE A 152 21.59 -3.57 -4.59
N SER A 153 22.10 -4.20 -5.64
CA SER A 153 23.09 -5.26 -5.53
C SER A 153 23.97 -5.31 -6.76
N LYS A 154 25.21 -5.79 -6.61
CA LYS A 154 26.13 -6.12 -7.71
C LYS A 154 25.91 -7.54 -8.24
N THR A 155 24.93 -8.26 -7.74
CA THR A 155 24.62 -9.65 -8.09
C THR A 155 23.12 -9.79 -8.37
N ASP A 156 22.67 -10.95 -8.83
CA ASP A 156 21.26 -11.27 -9.06
C ASP A 156 20.43 -11.42 -7.76
N LYS A 157 21.09 -11.40 -6.60
CA LYS A 157 20.39 -11.45 -5.30
C LYS A 157 20.04 -10.05 -4.83
N LEU A 158 18.84 -9.91 -4.27
CA LEU A 158 18.42 -8.66 -3.65
C LEU A 158 19.41 -8.24 -2.54
N GLY A 159 19.71 -6.94 -2.52
CA GLY A 159 20.55 -6.34 -1.49
C GLY A 159 19.79 -6.01 -0.21
N THR A 160 20.44 -5.29 0.69
CA THR A 160 19.82 -4.79 1.92
C THR A 160 18.70 -3.81 1.59
N LYS A 161 17.50 -4.06 2.14
CA LYS A 161 16.31 -3.25 1.90
C LYS A 161 16.31 -1.97 2.72
N VAL A 162 16.05 -0.86 2.06
CA VAL A 162 15.74 0.45 2.67
C VAL A 162 14.31 0.81 2.33
N GLU A 163 13.52 1.18 3.34
CA GLU A 163 12.16 1.64 3.19
C GLU A 163 12.11 3.17 3.22
N VAL A 164 11.53 3.79 2.19
CA VAL A 164 11.33 5.25 2.18
C VAL A 164 9.86 5.57 2.33
N LYS A 165 9.53 6.41 3.33
CA LYS A 165 8.17 6.85 3.67
C LYS A 165 7.99 8.35 3.41
N ASN A 166 6.76 8.84 3.60
CA ASN A 166 6.38 10.25 3.43
C ASN A 166 6.49 10.76 1.98
N LEU A 167 6.10 9.91 1.02
CA LEU A 167 6.08 10.24 -0.40
C LEU A 167 4.68 10.75 -0.77
N ASN A 168 4.50 12.08 -0.70
CA ASN A 168 3.19 12.75 -0.80
C ASN A 168 2.83 13.18 -2.23
N SER A 169 3.63 12.83 -3.22
CA SER A 169 3.37 13.07 -4.64
C SER A 169 4.10 12.05 -5.50
N PHE A 170 3.63 11.83 -6.73
CA PHE A 170 4.34 10.95 -7.68
C PHE A 170 5.76 11.44 -7.97
N ARG A 171 5.95 12.74 -8.01
CA ARG A 171 7.26 13.37 -8.18
C ARG A 171 8.19 13.05 -7.01
N SER A 172 7.67 13.08 -5.78
CA SER A 172 8.43 12.69 -4.59
C SER A 172 8.80 11.21 -4.62
N VAL A 173 7.91 10.33 -5.12
CA VAL A 173 8.20 8.90 -5.32
C VAL A 173 9.42 8.74 -6.25
N GLU A 174 9.37 9.34 -7.44
CA GLU A 174 10.45 9.24 -8.43
C GLU A 174 11.77 9.81 -7.89
N ARG A 175 11.73 10.99 -7.29
CA ARG A 175 12.95 11.65 -6.77
C ARG A 175 13.57 10.92 -5.59
N ALA A 176 12.75 10.43 -4.66
CA ALA A 176 13.23 9.70 -3.51
C ALA A 176 13.89 8.37 -3.92
N ILE A 177 13.30 7.64 -4.87
CA ILE A 177 13.88 6.41 -5.40
C ILE A 177 15.21 6.72 -6.11
N ALA A 178 15.24 7.71 -6.99
CA ALA A 178 16.47 8.10 -7.70
C ALA A 178 17.57 8.50 -6.73
N TYR A 179 17.26 9.29 -5.70
CA TYR A 179 18.20 9.67 -4.65
C TYR A 179 18.75 8.47 -3.89
N GLU A 180 17.89 7.54 -3.47
CA GLU A 180 18.30 6.36 -2.72
C GLU A 180 19.17 5.43 -3.58
N VAL A 181 18.80 5.22 -4.82
CA VAL A 181 19.62 4.42 -5.75
C VAL A 181 21.01 5.03 -5.89
N GLU A 182 21.12 6.36 -6.09
CA GLU A 182 22.41 7.05 -6.18
C GLU A 182 23.20 6.94 -4.86
N ARG A 183 22.55 7.16 -3.71
CA ARG A 183 23.20 7.05 -2.39
C ARG A 183 23.75 5.65 -2.15
N MET A 184 22.93 4.64 -2.38
CA MET A 184 23.31 3.25 -2.15
C MET A 184 24.38 2.79 -3.14
N THR A 185 24.33 3.24 -4.39
CA THR A 185 25.37 2.96 -5.40
C THR A 185 26.71 3.51 -4.98
N LYS A 186 26.76 4.76 -4.51
CA LYS A 186 28.02 5.38 -4.01
C LYS A 186 28.64 4.56 -2.86
N ILE A 187 27.81 4.04 -1.95
CA ILE A 187 28.29 3.21 -0.83
C ILE A 187 28.84 1.87 -1.37
N LEU A 188 28.13 1.20 -2.27
CA LEU A 188 28.56 -0.07 -2.85
C LEU A 188 29.84 0.06 -3.69
N ASP A 189 30.12 1.23 -4.22
CA ASP A 189 31.33 1.52 -5.00
C ASP A 189 32.52 1.98 -4.14
N GLY A 190 32.41 1.81 -2.82
CA GLY A 190 33.47 2.08 -1.86
C GLY A 190 33.43 3.49 -1.26
N GLY A 191 32.34 4.20 -1.43
CA GLY A 191 32.06 5.46 -0.73
C GLY A 191 31.89 5.25 0.78
N PRO A 192 31.89 6.34 1.56
CA PRO A 192 31.72 6.26 3.01
C PRO A 192 30.30 5.84 3.39
N GLY A 193 30.17 5.03 4.46
CA GLY A 193 28.91 4.58 5.02
C GLY A 193 28.66 3.09 4.82
N GLU A 194 27.51 2.67 5.29
CA GLU A 194 27.01 1.30 5.19
C GLU A 194 25.54 1.31 4.80
N ILE A 195 25.11 0.35 3.99
CA ILE A 195 23.70 0.13 3.70
C ILE A 195 23.13 -0.77 4.80
N VAL A 196 22.39 -0.17 5.71
CA VAL A 196 21.69 -0.88 6.78
C VAL A 196 20.21 -0.96 6.50
N GLN A 197 19.53 -1.98 7.04
CA GLN A 197 18.07 -2.06 6.96
C GLN A 197 17.45 -1.00 7.87
N GLU A 198 16.88 0.02 7.26
CA GLU A 198 16.31 1.16 7.96
C GLU A 198 15.04 1.69 7.28
N THR A 199 14.27 2.48 8.02
CA THR A 199 13.23 3.35 7.48
C THR A 199 13.78 4.76 7.36
N ARG A 200 13.60 5.37 6.19
CA ARG A 200 14.01 6.74 5.86
C ARG A 200 12.79 7.59 5.51
N GLY A 201 12.83 8.86 5.86
CA GLY A 201 11.87 9.86 5.42
C GLY A 201 12.39 10.61 4.18
N TRP A 202 11.47 11.17 3.39
CA TRP A 202 11.79 12.10 2.31
C TRP A 202 11.64 13.54 2.77
N ASP A 203 12.67 14.35 2.57
CA ASP A 203 12.66 15.80 2.79
C ASP A 203 12.46 16.50 1.44
N GLU A 204 11.25 16.99 1.22
CA GLU A 204 10.88 17.66 -0.03
C GLU A 204 11.66 18.95 -0.24
N GLY A 205 11.96 19.71 0.82
CA GLY A 205 12.73 20.96 0.74
C GLY A 205 14.20 20.72 0.42
N GLY A 206 14.80 19.75 1.09
CA GLY A 206 16.20 19.37 0.91
C GLY A 206 16.46 18.41 -0.23
N GLN A 207 15.42 17.83 -0.86
CA GLN A 207 15.49 16.85 -1.95
C GLN A 207 16.44 15.68 -1.61
N LYS A 208 16.28 15.13 -0.40
CA LYS A 208 17.10 14.04 0.14
C LYS A 208 16.32 13.19 1.11
N THR A 209 16.77 11.96 1.29
CA THR A 209 16.27 11.12 2.37
C THR A 209 17.07 11.36 3.65
N PHE A 210 16.43 11.10 4.80
CA PHE A 210 17.07 11.11 6.11
C PHE A 210 16.65 9.88 6.91
N SER A 211 17.56 9.35 7.72
CA SER A 211 17.27 8.19 8.57
C SER A 211 16.25 8.58 9.65
N GLN A 212 15.15 7.86 9.75
CA GLN A 212 14.14 8.02 10.79
C GLN A 212 14.34 6.98 11.89
N ARG A 213 14.55 5.72 11.50
CA ARG A 213 14.65 4.60 12.43
C ARG A 213 15.52 3.50 11.84
N LYS A 214 16.51 3.06 12.56
CA LYS A 214 17.25 1.82 12.26
C LYS A 214 16.41 0.63 12.73
N LYS A 215 16.25 -0.37 11.87
CA LYS A 215 15.61 -1.63 12.25
C LYS A 215 16.68 -2.54 12.85
N GLU A 216 16.88 -2.48 14.17
CA GLU A 216 17.81 -3.38 14.87
C GLU A 216 17.32 -4.83 14.89
N SER A 217 16.02 -5.04 14.68
CA SER A 217 15.42 -6.37 14.48
C SER A 217 14.20 -6.24 13.58
N ALA A 218 13.91 -7.27 12.77
CA ALA A 218 12.63 -7.39 12.12
C ALA A 218 11.54 -7.34 13.20
N HIS A 219 10.56 -6.43 13.06
CA HIS A 219 9.44 -6.43 13.98
C HIS A 219 8.73 -7.77 13.87
N ASP A 220 8.85 -8.59 14.89
CA ASP A 220 7.99 -9.76 15.07
C ASP A 220 6.64 -9.23 15.55
N TYR A 221 5.72 -9.02 14.60
CA TYR A 221 4.37 -8.57 14.90
C TYR A 221 3.50 -9.65 15.52
N ARG A 222 4.00 -10.89 15.63
CA ARG A 222 3.29 -12.03 16.26
C ARG A 222 1.85 -12.11 15.79
N TYR A 223 1.68 -12.12 14.47
CA TYR A 223 0.35 -12.22 13.86
C TYR A 223 -0.40 -13.45 14.37
N PHE A 224 -1.65 -13.26 14.71
CA PHE A 224 -2.60 -14.33 14.99
C PHE A 224 -4.02 -13.90 14.57
N PRO A 225 -4.91 -14.86 14.23
CA PRO A 225 -6.27 -14.54 13.83
C PRO A 225 -7.00 -13.74 14.90
N ASP A 226 -7.68 -12.66 14.50
CA ASP A 226 -8.50 -11.87 15.42
C ASP A 226 -9.68 -12.71 15.91
N PRO A 227 -9.82 -12.96 17.23
CA PRO A 227 -10.87 -13.82 17.77
C PRO A 227 -12.27 -13.19 17.70
N ASP A 228 -12.36 -11.87 17.55
CA ASP A 228 -13.61 -11.12 17.55
C ASP A 228 -14.18 -10.94 16.13
N LEU A 229 -13.42 -11.27 15.09
CA LEU A 229 -13.85 -11.18 13.71
C LEU A 229 -14.16 -12.57 13.13
N PRO A 230 -15.29 -12.71 12.41
CA PRO A 230 -15.61 -13.98 11.75
C PRO A 230 -14.63 -14.24 10.60
N LYS A 231 -14.34 -15.51 10.37
CA LYS A 231 -13.73 -15.99 9.14
C LYS A 231 -14.74 -15.85 8.01
N LEU A 232 -14.25 -15.44 6.84
CA LEU A 232 -15.11 -15.25 5.67
C LEU A 232 -14.85 -16.34 4.64
N LYS A 233 -15.94 -16.89 4.13
CA LYS A 233 -15.95 -17.69 2.92
C LYS A 233 -16.62 -16.88 1.82
N ILE A 234 -15.82 -16.37 0.92
CA ILE A 234 -16.22 -15.37 -0.07
C ILE A 234 -17.28 -15.93 -1.01
N SER A 235 -17.20 -17.22 -1.39
CA SER A 235 -18.20 -17.89 -2.24
C SER A 235 -19.59 -18.02 -1.60
N GLU A 236 -19.71 -17.86 -0.28
CA GLU A 236 -21.00 -17.88 0.43
C GLU A 236 -21.68 -16.49 0.45
N ILE A 237 -21.02 -15.46 -0.10
CA ILE A 237 -21.53 -14.08 -0.15
C ILE A 237 -21.88 -13.77 -1.61
N PRO A 238 -23.16 -13.79 -2.00
CA PRO A 238 -23.56 -13.70 -3.42
C PRO A 238 -23.03 -12.47 -4.14
N GLU A 239 -22.94 -11.31 -3.46
CA GLU A 239 -22.45 -10.06 -4.05
C GLU A 239 -20.94 -10.08 -4.35
N PHE A 240 -20.21 -11.03 -3.78
CA PHE A 240 -18.77 -11.20 -3.99
C PHE A 240 -18.44 -12.29 -5.02
N ALA A 241 -19.46 -12.88 -5.62
CA ALA A 241 -19.25 -13.84 -6.70
C ALA A 241 -18.51 -13.19 -7.88
N ASN A 242 -17.56 -13.93 -8.45
CA ASN A 242 -16.64 -13.39 -9.47
C ASN A 242 -17.37 -12.88 -10.73
N ASP A 243 -18.46 -13.52 -11.13
CA ASP A 243 -19.33 -13.10 -12.23
C ASP A 243 -20.07 -11.79 -11.91
N VAL A 244 -20.54 -11.62 -10.67
CA VAL A 244 -21.17 -10.38 -10.19
C VAL A 244 -20.16 -9.25 -10.15
N LEU A 245 -18.97 -9.48 -9.61
CA LEU A 245 -17.90 -8.50 -9.61
C LEU A 245 -17.52 -8.06 -11.02
N LYS A 246 -17.35 -9.00 -11.94
CA LYS A 246 -17.03 -8.71 -13.35
C LYS A 246 -18.15 -7.96 -14.07
N ALA A 247 -19.41 -8.34 -13.85
CA ALA A 247 -20.56 -7.69 -14.48
C ALA A 247 -20.74 -6.22 -14.05
N THR A 248 -20.22 -5.84 -12.90
CA THR A 248 -20.30 -4.47 -12.35
C THR A 248 -19.02 -3.63 -12.60
N MET A 249 -18.04 -4.17 -13.35
CA MET A 249 -16.83 -3.42 -13.69
C MET A 249 -17.14 -2.31 -14.70
N PRO A 250 -16.64 -1.09 -14.47
CA PRO A 250 -16.60 -0.08 -15.52
C PRO A 250 -15.56 -0.44 -16.59
N GLU A 251 -15.57 0.25 -17.72
CA GLU A 251 -14.47 0.19 -18.68
C GLU A 251 -13.17 0.65 -17.98
N LEU A 252 -12.16 -0.21 -17.99
CA LEU A 252 -10.91 0.05 -17.29
C LEU A 252 -10.02 1.06 -18.06
N PRO A 253 -9.11 1.78 -17.38
CA PRO A 253 -8.30 2.83 -18.01
C PRO A 253 -7.57 2.34 -19.28
N TRP A 254 -6.94 1.20 -19.24
CA TRP A 254 -6.23 0.61 -20.41
C TRP A 254 -7.16 0.16 -21.52
N GLU A 255 -8.36 -0.32 -21.19
CA GLU A 255 -9.40 -0.67 -22.19
C GLU A 255 -9.90 0.58 -22.90
N LYS A 256 -10.15 1.65 -22.13
CA LYS A 256 -10.53 2.94 -22.66
C LYS A 256 -9.47 3.52 -23.59
N ARG A 257 -8.19 3.50 -23.19
CA ARG A 257 -7.08 3.93 -24.03
C ARG A 257 -7.02 3.12 -25.35
N ALA A 258 -7.09 1.79 -25.25
CA ALA A 258 -7.11 0.92 -26.43
C ALA A 258 -8.30 1.21 -27.36
N ARG A 259 -9.47 1.47 -26.78
CA ARG A 259 -10.66 1.84 -27.56
C ARG A 259 -10.51 3.19 -28.26
N LEU A 260 -9.98 4.20 -27.59
CA LEU A 260 -9.75 5.53 -28.19
C LEU A 260 -8.79 5.46 -29.36
N VAL A 261 -7.72 4.70 -29.25
CA VAL A 261 -6.78 4.46 -30.35
C VAL A 261 -7.47 3.75 -31.52
N ARG A 262 -8.20 2.66 -31.24
CA ARG A 262 -8.83 1.82 -32.27
C ARG A 262 -9.98 2.52 -32.99
N GLU A 263 -10.88 3.19 -32.25
CA GLU A 263 -12.14 3.71 -32.80
C GLU A 263 -12.03 5.16 -33.27
N TYR A 264 -11.19 5.96 -32.66
CA TYR A 264 -11.06 7.38 -32.94
C TYR A 264 -9.73 7.79 -33.55
N GLY A 265 -8.80 6.83 -33.76
CA GLY A 265 -7.49 7.11 -34.33
C GLY A 265 -6.62 8.04 -33.48
N VAL A 266 -6.91 8.14 -32.16
CA VAL A 266 -6.08 8.91 -31.23
C VAL A 266 -4.70 8.26 -31.19
N LYS A 267 -3.65 9.07 -31.23
CA LYS A 267 -2.28 8.53 -31.06
C LYS A 267 -2.12 7.98 -29.66
N PRO A 268 -1.39 6.85 -29.46
CA PRO A 268 -1.22 6.25 -28.14
C PRO A 268 -0.75 7.23 -27.06
N GLU A 269 0.20 8.11 -27.40
CA GLU A 269 0.74 9.14 -26.51
C GLU A 269 -0.28 10.23 -26.09
N ASN A 270 -1.41 10.35 -26.79
CA ASN A 270 -2.47 11.30 -26.49
C ASN A 270 -3.70 10.62 -25.86
N ALA A 271 -3.67 9.31 -25.72
CA ALA A 271 -4.73 8.54 -25.08
C ALA A 271 -4.50 8.30 -23.58
N GLU A 272 -3.35 8.77 -23.05
CA GLU A 272 -2.97 8.68 -21.65
C GLU A 272 -3.78 9.62 -20.74
#